data_d37a090c845c578987fe91f79ddf92ab
#
_entry.id   d37a090c845c578987fe91f79ddf92ab
#
_cell.length_a   1.000
_cell.length_b   1.000
_cell.length_c   1.000
_cell.angle_alpha   90.00
_cell.angle_beta   90.00
_cell.angle_gamma   90.00
#
_symmetry.space_group_name_H-M   'P 1'
#
loop_
_entity.id
_entity.type
_entity.pdbx_description
1 polymer ?
#
loop_
_entity_poly.entity_id
_entity_poly.type
_entity_poly.pdbx_seq_one_letter_code
_entity_poly.pdbx_strand_id
1 'polypeptide(L)'
;RSVKQAYNRPLEGKPDPWDPADKSIGGFWEGGRHWSEVQADDAVGFLQEAEKSEQPFFIYLAFNAPHDPRQAPQEFLDKYPANKVEIPKNFLPRYPFCNEIGNPHGLRDENLAPMPRTKHSVRVHRREYYAIITHMDAQIGRVLDQLERSGKAKNTYVVFTADHGLAVGQHGLFGKQNMYDHSVRVPFMVTGPGVAAGAANAAPIYLQDIIPTSLDWAGAKTPEHVQFESIQPHLEGRGKKRDFVYGAYLGVQRSITADGYKLIYYPKANHLLRLYKVSEDPHETTDLMKSGGPAVEAVATRLWKRLQEVQGQFGDTLRLERKK
;
A
#
# COMPACT_ATOMS: atom_id res chain seq x y z
N ARG A 1 0.21 -19.97 3.51
CA ARG A 1 1.40 -20.81 3.20
C ARG A 1 2.00 -20.36 1.87
N SER A 2 3.33 -20.33 1.75
CA SER A 2 3.98 -20.03 0.47
C SER A 2 3.85 -21.25 -0.45
N VAL A 3 3.36 -21.03 -1.67
CA VAL A 3 3.25 -22.03 -2.71
C VAL A 3 4.47 -21.90 -3.62
N LYS A 4 5.34 -22.90 -3.66
CA LYS A 4 6.64 -22.84 -4.37
C LYS A 4 6.52 -22.45 -5.84
N GLN A 5 5.48 -22.94 -6.52
CA GLN A 5 5.21 -22.66 -7.94
C GLN A 5 4.92 -21.18 -8.23
N ALA A 6 4.54 -20.36 -7.22
CA ALA A 6 4.28 -18.94 -7.37
C ALA A 6 5.53 -18.06 -7.49
N TYR A 7 6.73 -18.64 -7.29
CA TYR A 7 7.99 -17.92 -7.23
C TYR A 7 8.87 -18.12 -8.45
N ASN A 8 9.70 -17.12 -8.74
CA ASN A 8 10.66 -17.08 -9.83
C ASN A 8 10.02 -17.37 -11.21
N ARG A 9 8.86 -16.81 -11.45
CA ARG A 9 8.01 -17.02 -12.62
C ARG A 9 7.41 -15.70 -13.16
N PRO A 10 6.80 -15.73 -14.35
CA PRO A 10 7.06 -16.66 -15.43
C PRO A 10 8.42 -16.40 -16.06
N LEU A 11 9.04 -17.45 -16.60
CA LEU A 11 10.25 -17.34 -17.41
C LEU A 11 9.86 -17.12 -18.87
N GLU A 12 10.49 -16.12 -19.51
CA GLU A 12 10.20 -15.82 -20.93
C GLU A 12 10.55 -17.02 -21.83
N GLY A 13 9.63 -17.36 -22.73
CA GLY A 13 9.79 -18.48 -23.66
C GLY A 13 9.65 -19.88 -23.02
N LYS A 14 9.24 -19.97 -21.74
CA LYS A 14 8.97 -21.27 -21.09
C LYS A 14 7.51 -21.34 -20.63
N PRO A 15 6.91 -22.54 -20.58
CA PRO A 15 5.62 -22.72 -19.94
C PRO A 15 5.64 -22.25 -18.50
N ASP A 16 4.61 -21.54 -18.07
CA ASP A 16 4.44 -21.14 -16.68
C ASP A 16 3.77 -22.29 -15.92
N PRO A 17 4.39 -22.88 -14.89
CA PRO A 17 3.81 -23.98 -14.11
C PRO A 17 2.70 -23.52 -13.15
N TRP A 18 2.44 -22.23 -13.06
CA TRP A 18 1.48 -21.64 -12.16
C TRP A 18 0.15 -21.38 -12.84
N ASP A 19 -0.92 -21.94 -12.27
CA ASP A 19 -2.29 -21.56 -12.60
C ASP A 19 -2.94 -20.92 -11.36
N PRO A 20 -3.22 -19.62 -11.37
CA PRO A 20 -3.83 -18.93 -10.22
C PRO A 20 -5.28 -19.36 -9.94
N ALA A 21 -5.96 -20.03 -10.89
CA ALA A 21 -7.32 -20.55 -10.71
C ALA A 21 -7.35 -22.00 -10.22
N ASP A 22 -6.23 -22.69 -10.22
CA ASP A 22 -6.16 -24.10 -9.78
C ASP A 22 -6.34 -24.22 -8.26
N LYS A 23 -7.50 -24.71 -7.88
CA LYS A 23 -7.88 -24.93 -6.47
C LYS A 23 -7.07 -26.03 -5.78
N SER A 24 -6.42 -26.92 -6.51
CA SER A 24 -5.65 -28.04 -5.96
C SER A 24 -4.30 -27.60 -5.38
N ILE A 25 -3.80 -26.41 -5.77
CA ILE A 25 -2.47 -25.91 -5.37
C ILE A 25 -2.45 -25.44 -3.90
N GLY A 26 -3.60 -25.12 -3.29
CA GLY A 26 -3.69 -24.53 -1.95
C GLY A 26 -3.49 -23.01 -1.98
N GLY A 27 -2.81 -22.42 -0.99
CA GLY A 27 -2.71 -20.97 -0.87
C GLY A 27 -4.05 -20.34 -0.48
N PHE A 28 -4.61 -19.45 -1.30
CA PHE A 28 -5.95 -18.87 -1.08
C PHE A 28 -7.09 -19.89 -1.29
N TRP A 29 -6.80 -21.04 -1.93
CA TRP A 29 -7.76 -22.12 -2.13
C TRP A 29 -7.69 -23.21 -1.04
N GLU A 30 -6.84 -23.04 -0.02
CA GLU A 30 -6.74 -24.02 1.07
C GLU A 30 -8.11 -24.18 1.76
N GLY A 31 -8.62 -25.42 1.80
CA GLY A 31 -9.98 -25.71 2.27
C GLY A 31 -11.05 -25.72 1.17
N GLY A 32 -10.66 -25.56 -0.12
CA GLY A 32 -11.54 -25.71 -1.29
C GLY A 32 -12.34 -24.48 -1.69
N ARG A 33 -12.31 -23.41 -0.86
CA ARG A 33 -12.92 -22.12 -1.14
C ARG A 33 -11.87 -21.01 -1.04
N HIS A 34 -12.05 -19.95 -1.83
CA HIS A 34 -11.14 -18.80 -1.75
C HIS A 34 -11.29 -18.06 -0.41
N TRP A 35 -10.19 -17.76 0.24
CA TRP A 35 -10.20 -17.13 1.58
C TRP A 35 -10.98 -15.83 1.62
N SER A 36 -10.95 -15.00 0.57
CA SER A 36 -11.75 -13.78 0.53
C SER A 36 -13.27 -14.05 0.57
N GLU A 37 -13.73 -15.18 0.02
CA GLU A 37 -15.13 -15.61 0.11
C GLU A 37 -15.49 -16.00 1.54
N VAL A 38 -14.62 -16.78 2.19
CA VAL A 38 -14.82 -17.21 3.59
C VAL A 38 -14.85 -16.00 4.53
N GLN A 39 -13.89 -15.08 4.38
CA GLN A 39 -13.85 -13.85 5.18
C GLN A 39 -15.09 -12.98 4.99
N ALA A 40 -15.60 -12.89 3.76
CA ALA A 40 -16.85 -12.18 3.51
C ALA A 40 -18.07 -12.87 4.12
N ASP A 41 -18.14 -14.22 4.07
CA ASP A 41 -19.23 -14.98 4.71
C ASP A 41 -19.22 -14.76 6.23
N ASP A 42 -18.05 -14.82 6.87
CA ASP A 42 -17.90 -14.57 8.30
C ASP A 42 -18.34 -13.15 8.66
N ALA A 43 -17.96 -12.15 7.87
CA ALA A 43 -18.37 -10.76 8.09
C ALA A 43 -19.87 -10.55 7.86
N VAL A 44 -20.45 -11.18 6.86
CA VAL A 44 -21.91 -11.17 6.61
C VAL A 44 -22.65 -11.82 7.78
N GLY A 45 -22.19 -12.97 8.26
CA GLY A 45 -22.79 -13.64 9.43
C GLY A 45 -22.72 -12.76 10.67
N PHE A 46 -21.58 -12.11 10.94
CA PHE A 46 -21.46 -11.16 12.04
C PHE A 46 -22.46 -9.99 11.90
N LEU A 47 -22.61 -9.41 10.72
CA LEU A 47 -23.55 -8.29 10.49
C LEU A 47 -25.01 -8.73 10.69
N GLN A 48 -25.37 -9.97 10.31
CA GLN A 48 -26.70 -10.53 10.55
C GLN A 48 -26.99 -10.70 12.06
N GLU A 49 -25.99 -11.07 12.86
CA GLU A 49 -26.15 -11.09 14.32
C GLU A 49 -26.19 -9.68 14.90
N ALA A 50 -25.36 -8.76 14.43
CA ALA A 50 -25.35 -7.37 14.86
C ALA A 50 -26.66 -6.64 14.52
N GLU A 51 -27.35 -7.03 13.43
CA GLU A 51 -28.68 -6.50 13.07
C GLU A 51 -29.70 -6.70 14.17
N LYS A 52 -29.66 -7.84 14.88
CA LYS A 52 -30.57 -8.22 15.94
C LYS A 52 -30.32 -7.49 17.27
N SER A 53 -29.25 -6.75 17.38
CA SER A 53 -28.78 -6.08 18.60
C SER A 53 -28.88 -4.57 18.49
N GLU A 54 -29.28 -3.89 19.56
CA GLU A 54 -29.19 -2.43 19.69
C GLU A 54 -27.79 -1.95 20.10
N GLN A 55 -26.88 -2.86 20.44
CA GLN A 55 -25.51 -2.50 20.80
C GLN A 55 -24.71 -2.05 19.58
N PRO A 56 -23.80 -1.07 19.72
CA PRO A 56 -22.85 -0.73 18.67
C PRO A 56 -21.92 -1.90 18.40
N PHE A 57 -21.40 -1.97 17.18
CA PHE A 57 -20.42 -2.98 16.78
C PHE A 57 -19.16 -2.34 16.21
N PHE A 58 -18.08 -3.10 16.23
CA PHE A 58 -16.82 -2.78 15.55
C PHE A 58 -16.33 -4.02 14.80
N ILE A 59 -15.97 -3.85 13.53
CA ILE A 59 -15.37 -4.89 12.70
C ILE A 59 -14.03 -4.38 12.18
N TYR A 60 -12.96 -5.16 12.38
CA TYR A 60 -11.72 -5.03 11.66
C TYR A 60 -11.61 -6.19 10.68
N LEU A 61 -11.98 -5.95 9.41
CA LEU A 61 -12.00 -6.97 8.36
C LEU A 61 -10.72 -6.85 7.51
N ALA A 62 -9.74 -7.68 7.81
CA ALA A 62 -8.44 -7.69 7.13
C ALA A 62 -8.39 -8.82 6.10
N PHE A 63 -8.66 -8.52 4.84
CA PHE A 63 -8.47 -9.46 3.75
C PHE A 63 -6.99 -9.77 3.54
N ASN A 64 -6.65 -11.05 3.32
CA ASN A 64 -5.30 -11.44 2.95
C ASN A 64 -4.97 -11.05 1.50
N ALA A 65 -5.96 -10.99 0.62
CA ALA A 65 -5.82 -10.43 -0.71
C ALA A 65 -5.50 -8.93 -0.63
N PRO A 66 -4.70 -8.37 -1.55
CA PRO A 66 -4.10 -8.98 -2.73
C PRO A 66 -2.66 -9.49 -2.53
N HIS A 67 -2.30 -9.98 -1.34
CA HIS A 67 -0.98 -10.55 -1.07
C HIS A 67 -0.70 -11.78 -1.98
N ASP A 68 0.56 -12.17 -2.11
CA ASP A 68 0.95 -13.41 -2.78
C ASP A 68 0.60 -14.66 -1.92
N PRO A 69 0.35 -15.81 -2.56
CA PRO A 69 0.22 -16.06 -3.99
C PRO A 69 -1.05 -15.40 -4.56
N ARG A 70 -0.90 -14.77 -5.73
CA ARG A 70 -2.01 -14.03 -6.36
C ARG A 70 -2.93 -14.98 -7.10
N GLN A 71 -3.91 -15.51 -6.40
CA GLN A 71 -4.88 -16.48 -6.90
C GLN A 71 -6.27 -15.85 -7.00
N ALA A 72 -7.02 -16.17 -8.02
CA ALA A 72 -8.38 -15.72 -8.22
C ALA A 72 -9.17 -16.72 -9.08
N PRO A 73 -10.51 -16.75 -8.99
CA PRO A 73 -11.33 -17.51 -9.93
C PRO A 73 -11.08 -17.08 -11.38
N GLN A 74 -11.19 -18.02 -12.33
CA GLN A 74 -10.89 -17.81 -13.75
C GLN A 74 -11.64 -16.61 -14.35
N GLU A 75 -12.90 -16.42 -13.99
CA GLU A 75 -13.74 -15.31 -14.47
C GLU A 75 -13.16 -13.91 -14.14
N PHE A 76 -12.38 -13.78 -13.06
CA PHE A 76 -11.71 -12.52 -12.71
C PHE A 76 -10.38 -12.37 -13.46
N LEU A 77 -9.68 -13.46 -13.71
CA LEU A 77 -8.47 -13.47 -14.54
C LEU A 77 -8.78 -13.09 -16.00
N ASP A 78 -9.92 -13.53 -16.52
CA ASP A 78 -10.36 -13.26 -17.90
C ASP A 78 -10.67 -11.79 -18.16
N LYS A 79 -10.98 -11.02 -17.09
CA LYS A 79 -11.14 -9.55 -17.18
C LYS A 79 -9.85 -8.81 -17.55
N TYR A 80 -8.69 -9.45 -17.34
CA TYR A 80 -7.36 -8.85 -17.51
C TYR A 80 -6.47 -9.64 -18.49
N PRO A 81 -6.74 -9.65 -19.80
CA PRO A 81 -5.86 -10.30 -20.77
C PRO A 81 -4.43 -9.75 -20.67
N ALA A 82 -3.44 -10.61 -20.54
CA ALA A 82 -2.05 -10.19 -20.25
C ALA A 82 -1.49 -9.21 -21.30
N ASN A 83 -1.87 -9.34 -22.57
CA ASN A 83 -1.44 -8.45 -23.64
C ASN A 83 -2.01 -7.02 -23.54
N LYS A 84 -3.09 -6.82 -22.76
CA LYS A 84 -3.70 -5.51 -22.48
C LYS A 84 -3.21 -4.88 -21.18
N VAL A 85 -2.47 -5.63 -20.36
CA VAL A 85 -1.92 -5.11 -19.08
C VAL A 85 -0.74 -4.20 -19.38
N GLU A 86 -0.82 -2.98 -18.91
CA GLU A 86 0.23 -1.98 -19.11
C GLU A 86 1.47 -2.24 -18.25
N ILE A 87 2.62 -1.92 -18.82
CA ILE A 87 3.89 -1.88 -18.09
C ILE A 87 3.97 -0.53 -17.34
N PRO A 88 4.38 -0.53 -16.07
CA PRO A 88 4.57 0.72 -15.33
C PRO A 88 5.52 1.68 -16.04
N LYS A 89 5.20 2.98 -16.02
CA LYS A 89 6.06 4.02 -16.63
C LYS A 89 7.47 4.06 -16.05
N ASN A 90 7.60 3.71 -14.78
CA ASN A 90 8.86 3.60 -14.05
C ASN A 90 9.45 2.18 -14.02
N PHE A 91 9.08 1.33 -14.98
CA PHE A 91 9.64 -0.02 -15.10
C PHE A 91 11.16 0.04 -15.29
N LEU A 92 11.86 -0.80 -14.53
CA LEU A 92 13.27 -1.11 -14.71
C LEU A 92 13.46 -2.64 -14.73
N PRO A 93 14.43 -3.17 -15.49
CA PRO A 93 14.78 -4.59 -15.41
C PRO A 93 15.34 -4.97 -14.02
N ARG A 94 15.99 -4.02 -13.35
CA ARG A 94 16.53 -4.21 -12.01
C ARG A 94 16.66 -2.86 -11.31
N TYR A 95 16.26 -2.80 -10.04
CA TYR A 95 16.58 -1.65 -9.21
C TYR A 95 18.06 -1.63 -8.87
N PRO A 96 18.79 -0.51 -9.09
CA PRO A 96 20.24 -0.51 -8.98
C PRO A 96 20.79 -0.72 -7.56
N PHE A 97 19.98 -0.46 -6.54
CA PHE A 97 20.37 -0.50 -5.12
C PHE A 97 19.57 -1.55 -4.33
N CYS A 98 19.14 -2.64 -4.95
CA CYS A 98 18.30 -3.66 -4.32
C CYS A 98 18.83 -4.12 -2.94
N ASN A 99 20.12 -4.43 -2.86
CA ASN A 99 20.72 -4.94 -1.63
C ASN A 99 20.80 -3.86 -0.55
N GLU A 100 21.23 -2.66 -0.94
CA GLU A 100 21.45 -1.54 -0.03
C GLU A 100 20.16 -1.01 0.59
N ILE A 101 19.04 -1.11 -0.13
CA ILE A 101 17.73 -0.71 0.38
C ILE A 101 17.00 -1.82 1.16
N GLY A 102 17.62 -3.00 1.31
CA GLY A 102 17.04 -4.13 2.02
C GLY A 102 16.09 -5.00 1.20
N ASN A 103 16.19 -4.95 -0.15
CA ASN A 103 15.39 -5.73 -1.10
C ASN A 103 16.25 -6.65 -1.98
N PRO A 104 17.09 -7.53 -1.40
CA PRO A 104 17.85 -8.47 -2.21
C PRO A 104 16.91 -9.40 -2.99
N HIS A 105 17.37 -9.92 -4.13
CA HIS A 105 16.56 -10.85 -4.94
C HIS A 105 16.04 -12.07 -4.15
N GLY A 106 16.78 -12.53 -3.13
CA GLY A 106 16.35 -13.62 -2.25
C GLY A 106 15.25 -13.26 -1.25
N LEU A 107 14.87 -11.97 -1.13
CA LEU A 107 13.71 -11.58 -0.34
C LEU A 107 12.44 -12.18 -0.97
N ARG A 108 11.55 -12.74 -0.15
CA ARG A 108 10.37 -13.48 -0.60
C ARG A 108 9.60 -12.72 -1.70
N ASP A 109 9.25 -11.48 -1.46
CA ASP A 109 8.43 -10.68 -2.37
C ASP A 109 9.18 -10.36 -3.67
N GLU A 110 10.49 -10.13 -3.60
CA GLU A 110 11.33 -9.90 -4.77
C GLU A 110 11.59 -11.17 -5.58
N ASN A 111 11.50 -12.33 -4.95
CA ASN A 111 11.66 -13.63 -5.61
C ASN A 111 10.40 -14.10 -6.37
N LEU A 112 9.30 -13.34 -6.37
CA LEU A 112 8.09 -13.68 -7.13
C LEU A 112 8.38 -13.74 -8.64
N ALA A 113 9.17 -12.81 -9.15
CA ALA A 113 9.53 -12.76 -10.57
C ALA A 113 11.04 -12.91 -10.78
N PRO A 114 11.49 -13.46 -11.94
CA PRO A 114 12.90 -13.65 -12.24
C PRO A 114 13.66 -12.32 -12.35
N MET A 115 14.97 -12.36 -12.15
CA MET A 115 15.89 -11.26 -12.41
C MET A 115 16.77 -11.57 -13.63
N PRO A 116 16.98 -10.61 -14.53
CA PRO A 116 16.35 -9.29 -14.59
C PRO A 116 14.83 -9.41 -14.85
N ARG A 117 14.07 -8.41 -14.39
CA ARG A 117 12.61 -8.36 -14.64
C ARG A 117 12.36 -8.22 -16.14
N THR A 118 11.45 -9.04 -16.68
CA THR A 118 11.00 -8.91 -18.06
C THR A 118 9.61 -8.22 -18.10
N LYS A 119 9.31 -7.57 -19.21
CA LYS A 119 7.95 -7.03 -19.43
C LYS A 119 6.90 -8.14 -19.41
N HIS A 120 7.25 -9.34 -19.84
CA HIS A 120 6.39 -10.51 -19.77
C HIS A 120 6.05 -10.86 -18.33
N SER A 121 7.03 -11.06 -17.46
CA SER A 121 6.81 -11.41 -16.05
C SER A 121 5.98 -10.33 -15.33
N VAL A 122 6.24 -9.04 -15.60
CA VAL A 122 5.48 -7.94 -15.01
C VAL A 122 4.01 -7.97 -15.46
N ARG A 123 3.73 -8.19 -16.75
CA ARG A 123 2.34 -8.28 -17.23
C ARG A 123 1.56 -9.41 -16.58
N VAL A 124 2.16 -10.59 -16.47
CA VAL A 124 1.52 -11.76 -15.86
C VAL A 124 1.20 -11.50 -14.38
N HIS A 125 2.19 -11.03 -13.61
CA HIS A 125 1.96 -10.73 -12.20
C HIS A 125 0.96 -9.59 -11.96
N ARG A 126 0.93 -8.56 -12.82
CA ARG A 126 -0.07 -7.48 -12.73
C ARG A 126 -1.47 -7.97 -13.10
N ARG A 127 -1.59 -8.85 -14.10
CA ARG A 127 -2.86 -9.50 -14.43
C ARG A 127 -3.45 -10.22 -13.21
N GLU A 128 -2.65 -11.05 -12.57
CA GLU A 128 -3.06 -11.80 -11.39
C GLU A 128 -3.37 -10.87 -10.21
N TYR A 129 -2.56 -9.83 -10.03
CA TYR A 129 -2.77 -8.81 -8.99
C TYR A 129 -4.09 -8.06 -9.18
N TYR A 130 -4.44 -7.68 -10.41
CA TYR A 130 -5.71 -7.03 -10.70
C TYR A 130 -6.90 -7.99 -10.54
N ALA A 131 -6.75 -9.23 -10.94
CA ALA A 131 -7.79 -10.25 -10.81
C ALA A 131 -8.15 -10.53 -9.35
N ILE A 132 -7.14 -10.73 -8.49
CA ILE A 132 -7.39 -10.97 -7.06
C ILE A 132 -7.98 -9.73 -6.36
N ILE A 133 -7.60 -8.50 -6.76
CA ILE A 133 -8.21 -7.27 -6.25
C ILE A 133 -9.69 -7.21 -6.65
N THR A 134 -10.01 -7.46 -7.92
CA THR A 134 -11.41 -7.42 -8.39
C THR A 134 -12.25 -8.51 -7.74
N HIS A 135 -11.67 -9.69 -7.50
CA HIS A 135 -12.36 -10.73 -6.72
C HIS A 135 -12.62 -10.29 -5.28
N MET A 136 -11.60 -9.73 -4.60
CA MET A 136 -11.75 -9.20 -3.25
C MET A 136 -12.80 -8.08 -3.19
N ASP A 137 -12.79 -7.16 -4.15
CA ASP A 137 -13.77 -6.07 -4.26
C ASP A 137 -15.20 -6.60 -4.36
N ALA A 138 -15.43 -7.65 -5.15
CA ALA A 138 -16.73 -8.32 -5.21
C ALA A 138 -17.14 -8.91 -3.85
N GLN A 139 -16.19 -9.42 -3.06
CA GLN A 139 -16.49 -9.94 -1.72
C GLN A 139 -16.77 -8.80 -0.73
N ILE A 140 -16.05 -7.68 -0.81
CA ILE A 140 -16.34 -6.46 -0.03
C ILE A 140 -17.75 -5.96 -0.35
N GLY A 141 -18.15 -5.96 -1.62
CA GLY A 141 -19.50 -5.59 -2.05
C GLY A 141 -20.58 -6.39 -1.30
N ARG A 142 -20.41 -7.71 -1.17
CA ARG A 142 -21.36 -8.57 -0.40
C ARG A 142 -21.50 -8.14 1.07
N VAL A 143 -20.40 -7.74 1.71
CA VAL A 143 -20.40 -7.26 3.09
C VAL A 143 -21.13 -5.92 3.20
N LEU A 144 -20.84 -4.99 2.28
CA LEU A 144 -21.50 -3.68 2.23
C LEU A 144 -23.01 -3.82 1.93
N ASP A 145 -23.40 -4.71 1.01
CA ASP A 145 -24.80 -5.02 0.73
C ASP A 145 -25.54 -5.54 1.97
N GLN A 146 -24.88 -6.36 2.79
CA GLN A 146 -25.48 -6.83 4.06
C GLN A 146 -25.61 -5.68 5.06
N LEU A 147 -24.63 -4.80 5.15
CA LEU A 147 -24.71 -3.61 6.02
C LEU A 147 -25.88 -2.71 5.60
N GLU A 148 -26.07 -2.48 4.30
CA GLU A 148 -27.23 -1.72 3.80
C GLU A 148 -28.55 -2.40 4.14
N ARG A 149 -28.69 -3.72 3.89
CA ARG A 149 -29.89 -4.50 4.20
C ARG A 149 -30.24 -4.49 5.68
N SER A 150 -29.26 -4.45 6.56
CA SER A 150 -29.48 -4.38 8.01
C SER A 150 -30.08 -3.05 8.50
N GLY A 151 -30.15 -2.02 7.63
CA GLY A 151 -30.61 -0.68 7.98
C GLY A 151 -29.60 0.12 8.84
N LYS A 152 -28.46 -0.46 9.23
CA LYS A 152 -27.47 0.18 10.10
C LYS A 152 -26.45 1.04 9.36
N ALA A 153 -26.40 0.98 8.02
CA ALA A 153 -25.42 1.69 7.19
C ALA A 153 -25.41 3.21 7.46
N LYS A 154 -26.57 3.82 7.65
CA LYS A 154 -26.70 5.28 7.93
C LYS A 154 -26.04 5.73 9.23
N ASN A 155 -25.81 4.81 10.18
CA ASN A 155 -25.17 5.07 11.47
C ASN A 155 -23.88 4.26 11.64
N THR A 156 -23.19 3.95 10.54
CA THR A 156 -21.95 3.20 10.54
C THR A 156 -20.89 3.95 9.75
N TYR A 157 -19.72 4.17 10.35
CA TYR A 157 -18.54 4.59 9.62
C TYR A 157 -17.91 3.37 8.97
N VAL A 158 -17.62 3.48 7.67
CA VAL A 158 -16.88 2.48 6.91
C VAL A 158 -15.57 3.12 6.43
N VAL A 159 -14.45 2.49 6.77
CA VAL A 159 -13.11 2.90 6.32
C VAL A 159 -12.55 1.81 5.42
N PHE A 160 -12.17 2.18 4.20
CA PHE A 160 -11.43 1.31 3.29
C PHE A 160 -10.01 1.80 3.16
N THR A 161 -9.05 0.92 3.43
CA THR A 161 -7.63 1.22 3.33
C THR A 161 -6.80 -0.05 3.12
N ALA A 162 -5.47 0.07 3.07
CA ALA A 162 -4.52 -1.03 3.06
C ALA A 162 -3.36 -0.71 4.02
N ASP A 163 -2.67 -1.74 4.53
CA ASP A 163 -1.50 -1.61 5.38
C ASP A 163 -0.29 -1.02 4.63
N HIS A 164 -0.12 -1.38 3.36
CA HIS A 164 0.90 -0.86 2.43
C HIS A 164 0.49 -1.18 0.99
N GLY A 165 1.19 -0.57 0.04
CA GLY A 165 1.08 -0.91 -1.38
C GLY A 165 2.10 -1.96 -1.82
N LEU A 166 2.19 -2.21 -3.14
CA LEU A 166 3.12 -3.16 -3.77
C LEU A 166 3.68 -2.59 -5.07
N ALA A 167 4.95 -2.87 -5.35
CA ALA A 167 5.62 -2.39 -6.56
C ALA A 167 5.11 -3.07 -7.84
N VAL A 168 5.00 -4.38 -7.85
CA VAL A 168 4.58 -5.21 -8.98
C VAL A 168 5.15 -4.74 -10.32
N GLY A 169 6.51 -4.63 -10.37
CA GLY A 169 7.27 -4.21 -11.55
C GLY A 169 7.67 -2.73 -11.58
N GLN A 170 7.15 -1.87 -10.69
CA GLN A 170 7.58 -0.49 -10.59
C GLN A 170 9.02 -0.42 -10.06
N HIS A 171 9.87 0.43 -10.68
CA HIS A 171 11.30 0.57 -10.38
C HIS A 171 12.10 -0.74 -10.44
N GLY A 172 11.58 -1.82 -11.06
CA GLY A 172 12.19 -3.14 -11.06
C GLY A 172 12.00 -3.92 -9.75
N LEU A 173 11.16 -3.42 -8.84
CA LEU A 173 10.79 -4.02 -7.57
C LEU A 173 9.46 -4.78 -7.68
N PHE A 174 9.22 -5.74 -6.78
CA PHE A 174 7.97 -6.48 -6.68
C PHE A 174 7.31 -6.34 -5.32
N GLY A 175 8.11 -6.17 -4.28
CA GLY A 175 7.68 -6.02 -2.90
C GLY A 175 7.25 -4.61 -2.52
N LYS A 176 7.30 -4.35 -1.22
CA LYS A 176 6.78 -3.16 -0.55
C LYS A 176 7.84 -2.42 0.28
N GLN A 177 9.01 -3.02 0.46
CA GLN A 177 10.05 -2.55 1.39
C GLN A 177 10.83 -1.38 0.79
N ASN A 178 10.12 -0.31 0.42
CA ASN A 178 10.73 0.90 -0.16
C ASN A 178 9.89 2.15 0.15
N MET A 179 10.46 3.33 -0.11
CA MET A 179 9.85 4.63 0.20
C MET A 179 9.13 5.27 -1.01
N TYR A 180 8.94 4.54 -2.10
CA TYR A 180 8.17 5.03 -3.26
C TYR A 180 6.67 5.00 -2.98
N ASP A 181 5.92 5.89 -3.65
CA ASP A 181 4.47 6.03 -3.45
C ASP A 181 3.69 4.73 -3.67
N HIS A 182 4.13 3.87 -4.60
CA HIS A 182 3.49 2.58 -4.82
C HIS A 182 3.51 1.65 -3.59
N SER A 183 4.38 1.91 -2.63
CA SER A 183 4.47 1.14 -1.38
C SER A 183 3.93 1.91 -0.17
N VAL A 184 4.19 3.21 -0.06
CA VAL A 184 3.87 3.98 1.15
C VAL A 184 2.59 4.80 1.03
N ARG A 185 2.04 5.00 -0.17
CA ARG A 185 0.78 5.73 -0.39
C ARG A 185 -0.34 4.76 -0.73
N VAL A 186 -1.18 4.48 0.24
CA VAL A 186 -2.31 3.55 0.12
C VAL A 186 -3.63 4.28 -0.15
N PRO A 187 -4.66 3.61 -0.70
CA PRO A 187 -5.99 4.17 -0.74
C PRO A 187 -6.51 4.43 0.68
N PHE A 188 -7.27 5.51 0.84
CA PHE A 188 -7.97 5.80 2.09
C PHE A 188 -9.32 6.44 1.76
N MET A 189 -10.39 5.76 2.06
CA MET A 189 -11.76 6.21 1.82
C MET A 189 -12.57 6.05 3.10
N VAL A 190 -13.44 7.03 3.37
CA VAL A 190 -14.33 7.01 4.53
C VAL A 190 -15.74 7.35 4.06
N THR A 191 -16.71 6.61 4.53
CA THR A 191 -18.13 6.95 4.46
C THR A 191 -18.76 6.80 5.84
N GLY A 192 -19.84 7.54 6.13
CA GLY A 192 -20.53 7.46 7.40
C GLY A 192 -21.23 8.75 7.79
N PRO A 193 -21.75 8.84 9.01
CA PRO A 193 -22.48 10.01 9.52
C PRO A 193 -21.66 11.30 9.39
N GLY A 194 -22.23 12.33 8.75
CA GLY A 194 -21.56 13.64 8.59
C GLY A 194 -20.45 13.70 7.56
N VAL A 195 -20.08 12.58 6.90
CA VAL A 195 -19.10 12.59 5.81
C VAL A 195 -19.76 13.02 4.51
N ALA A 196 -19.25 14.09 3.91
CA ALA A 196 -19.80 14.63 2.66
C ALA A 196 -19.55 13.67 1.49
N ALA A 197 -20.60 13.32 0.76
CA ALA A 197 -20.52 12.44 -0.39
C ALA A 197 -19.67 13.05 -1.52
N GLY A 198 -18.77 12.27 -2.10
CA GLY A 198 -17.89 12.70 -3.20
C GLY A 198 -16.83 13.71 -2.81
N ALA A 199 -16.66 14.05 -1.53
CA ALA A 199 -15.62 14.95 -1.07
C ALA A 199 -14.23 14.32 -1.24
N ALA A 200 -13.24 15.14 -1.58
CA ALA A 200 -11.84 14.75 -1.60
C ALA A 200 -11.03 15.74 -0.76
N ASN A 201 -10.12 15.22 0.07
CA ASN A 201 -9.20 16.01 0.87
C ASN A 201 -7.76 15.63 0.53
N ALA A 202 -6.95 16.61 0.13
CA ALA A 202 -5.55 16.40 -0.26
C ALA A 202 -4.56 16.54 0.92
N ALA A 203 -5.05 16.72 2.15
CA ALA A 203 -4.18 16.78 3.32
C ALA A 203 -3.51 15.43 3.56
N PRO A 204 -2.19 15.38 3.76
CA PRO A 204 -1.50 14.15 4.12
C PRO A 204 -1.97 13.63 5.48
N ILE A 205 -2.22 12.34 5.55
CA ILE A 205 -2.53 11.60 6.77
C ILE A 205 -1.58 10.41 6.90
N TYR A 206 -1.43 9.88 8.10
CA TYR A 206 -0.86 8.54 8.33
C TYR A 206 -1.96 7.51 8.48
N LEU A 207 -1.69 6.27 8.08
CA LEU A 207 -2.66 5.17 8.28
C LEU A 207 -3.05 5.02 9.76
N GLN A 208 -2.10 5.24 10.65
CA GLN A 208 -2.29 5.15 12.09
C GLN A 208 -3.24 6.21 12.67
N ASP A 209 -3.54 7.28 11.92
CA ASP A 209 -4.53 8.30 12.31
C ASP A 209 -5.94 7.69 12.46
N ILE A 210 -6.20 6.50 11.88
CA ILE A 210 -7.48 5.80 12.05
C ILE A 210 -7.72 5.34 13.50
N ILE A 211 -6.66 5.09 14.28
CA ILE A 211 -6.78 4.65 15.67
C ILE A 211 -7.47 5.72 16.52
N PRO A 212 -6.92 6.95 16.67
CA PRO A 212 -7.61 8.00 17.42
C PRO A 212 -8.94 8.41 16.78
N THR A 213 -9.08 8.30 15.45
CA THR A 213 -10.34 8.57 14.76
C THR A 213 -11.45 7.59 15.19
N SER A 214 -11.13 6.29 15.24
CA SER A 214 -12.08 5.27 15.68
C SER A 214 -12.50 5.47 17.14
N LEU A 215 -11.57 5.91 17.99
CA LEU A 215 -11.86 6.23 19.39
C LEU A 215 -12.78 7.46 19.51
N ASP A 216 -12.54 8.51 18.71
CA ASP A 216 -13.43 9.68 18.66
C ASP A 216 -14.85 9.29 18.26
N TRP A 217 -15.02 8.47 17.22
CA TRP A 217 -16.33 7.98 16.78
C TRP A 217 -17.03 7.11 17.84
N ALA A 218 -16.25 6.40 18.65
CA ALA A 218 -16.77 5.60 19.76
C ALA A 218 -17.01 6.42 21.05
N GLY A 219 -16.72 7.73 21.07
CA GLY A 219 -16.80 8.57 22.25
C GLY A 219 -15.76 8.19 23.34
N ALA A 220 -14.68 7.52 22.97
CA ALA A 220 -13.64 7.07 23.86
C ALA A 220 -12.43 8.01 23.87
N LYS A 221 -11.79 8.18 25.03
CA LYS A 221 -10.59 9.00 25.15
C LYS A 221 -9.40 8.31 24.48
N THR A 222 -8.68 9.04 23.63
CA THR A 222 -7.40 8.57 23.07
C THR A 222 -6.34 8.43 24.17
N PRO A 223 -5.69 7.26 24.33
CA PRO A 223 -4.62 7.06 25.30
C PRO A 223 -3.42 7.97 25.03
N GLU A 224 -2.73 8.42 26.11
CA GLU A 224 -1.61 9.37 26.01
C GLU A 224 -0.41 8.88 25.19
N HIS A 225 -0.20 7.56 25.08
CA HIS A 225 0.87 6.99 24.28
C HIS A 225 0.58 6.97 22.77
N VAL A 226 -0.64 7.29 22.33
CA VAL A 226 -1.00 7.40 20.91
C VAL A 226 -0.56 8.77 20.40
N GLN A 227 0.40 8.77 19.48
CA GLN A 227 1.03 9.98 18.95
C GLN A 227 0.37 10.50 17.66
N PHE A 228 -0.59 9.74 17.11
CA PHE A 228 -1.30 10.09 15.89
C PHE A 228 -2.54 10.91 16.19
N GLU A 229 -3.06 11.59 15.16
CA GLU A 229 -4.16 12.55 15.30
C GLU A 229 -5.42 12.04 14.58
N SER A 230 -6.59 12.29 15.19
CA SER A 230 -7.85 11.99 14.55
C SER A 230 -8.04 12.78 13.24
N ILE A 231 -8.55 12.09 12.21
CA ILE A 231 -8.94 12.75 10.95
C ILE A 231 -10.33 13.38 11.00
N GLN A 232 -11.06 13.25 12.08
CA GLN A 232 -12.41 13.84 12.21
C GLN A 232 -12.44 15.35 11.86
N PRO A 233 -11.47 16.18 12.30
CA PRO A 233 -11.41 17.58 11.86
C PRO A 233 -11.26 17.75 10.35
N HIS A 234 -10.57 16.84 9.66
CA HIS A 234 -10.45 16.87 8.19
C HIS A 234 -11.77 16.53 7.49
N LEU A 235 -12.53 15.58 8.02
CA LEU A 235 -13.86 15.24 7.51
C LEU A 235 -14.85 16.40 7.66
N GLU A 236 -14.69 17.21 8.69
CA GLU A 236 -15.49 18.43 8.96
C GLU A 236 -14.97 19.69 8.26
N GLY A 237 -13.93 19.59 7.44
CA GLY A 237 -13.36 20.74 6.70
C GLY A 237 -12.54 21.75 7.53
N ARG A 238 -12.22 21.43 8.79
CA ARG A 238 -11.47 22.29 9.74
C ARG A 238 -10.11 21.72 10.16
N GLY A 239 -9.69 20.60 9.56
CA GLY A 239 -8.41 19.96 9.85
C GLY A 239 -7.22 20.81 9.42
N LYS A 240 -6.18 20.85 10.25
CA LYS A 240 -4.91 21.46 9.90
C LYS A 240 -4.15 20.52 8.96
N LYS A 241 -3.68 21.06 7.84
CA LYS A 241 -2.87 20.28 6.90
C LYS A 241 -1.53 19.94 7.56
N ARG A 242 -1.20 18.62 7.60
CA ARG A 242 0.15 18.17 7.92
C ARG A 242 1.10 18.64 6.82
N ASP A 243 2.23 19.21 7.18
CA ASP A 243 3.18 19.82 6.24
C ASP A 243 4.26 18.84 5.75
N PHE A 244 4.30 17.61 6.30
CA PHE A 244 5.23 16.57 5.90
C PHE A 244 4.65 15.16 6.06
N VAL A 245 5.29 14.20 5.37
CA VAL A 245 5.16 12.78 5.65
C VAL A 245 6.57 12.20 5.82
N TYR A 246 6.82 11.58 6.97
CA TYR A 246 8.06 10.89 7.28
C TYR A 246 7.91 9.39 7.03
N GLY A 247 8.91 8.77 6.42
CA GLY A 247 8.97 7.33 6.19
C GLY A 247 10.30 6.73 6.64
N ALA A 248 10.25 5.54 7.24
CA ALA A 248 11.41 4.80 7.71
C ALA A 248 11.26 3.31 7.41
N TYR A 249 12.33 2.67 6.98
CA TYR A 249 12.40 1.21 6.85
C TYR A 249 13.75 0.71 7.36
N LEU A 250 13.71 -0.08 8.45
CA LEU A 250 14.89 -0.60 9.13
C LEU A 250 15.99 0.49 9.33
N GLY A 251 17.26 0.11 9.30
CA GLY A 251 18.40 1.04 9.25
C GLY A 251 18.87 1.36 7.83
N VAL A 252 18.03 1.22 6.81
CA VAL A 252 18.45 1.25 5.39
C VAL A 252 17.74 2.29 4.53
N GLN A 253 16.61 2.84 4.98
CA GLN A 253 15.89 3.87 4.23
C GLN A 253 15.25 4.89 5.17
N ARG A 254 15.30 6.18 4.78
CA ARG A 254 14.50 7.28 5.35
C ARG A 254 13.95 8.13 4.24
N SER A 255 12.77 8.69 4.45
CA SER A 255 12.20 9.64 3.50
C SER A 255 11.47 10.76 4.18
N ILE A 256 11.39 11.89 3.50
CA ILE A 256 10.54 13.02 3.84
C ILE A 256 9.82 13.49 2.59
N THR A 257 8.51 13.62 2.67
CA THR A 257 7.69 14.26 1.63
C THR A 257 7.13 15.56 2.17
N ALA A 258 7.47 16.66 1.53
CA ALA A 258 6.99 17.99 1.88
C ALA A 258 7.05 18.92 0.66
N ASP A 259 6.19 19.93 0.60
CA ASP A 259 6.15 20.97 -0.45
C ASP A 259 6.10 20.41 -1.88
N GLY A 260 5.45 19.25 -2.08
CA GLY A 260 5.35 18.58 -3.38
C GLY A 260 6.60 17.81 -3.81
N TYR A 261 7.61 17.70 -2.95
CA TYR A 261 8.82 16.92 -3.19
C TYR A 261 8.94 15.76 -2.21
N LYS A 262 9.63 14.70 -2.64
CA LYS A 262 10.06 13.58 -1.79
C LYS A 262 11.57 13.42 -1.87
N LEU A 263 12.22 13.48 -0.70
CA LEU A 263 13.63 13.11 -0.53
C LEU A 263 13.70 11.71 0.07
N ILE A 264 14.48 10.82 -0.55
CA ILE A 264 14.77 9.48 -0.03
C ILE A 264 16.26 9.38 0.25
N TYR A 265 16.61 8.85 1.42
CA TYR A 265 17.98 8.64 1.86
C TYR A 265 18.28 7.17 2.05
N TYR A 266 19.40 6.72 1.46
CA TYR A 266 19.91 5.36 1.54
C TYR A 266 21.31 5.34 2.18
N PRO A 267 21.43 5.13 3.50
CA PRO A 267 22.72 5.13 4.18
C PRO A 267 23.68 4.07 3.65
N LYS A 268 23.19 2.86 3.35
CA LYS A 268 24.01 1.75 2.85
C LYS A 268 24.38 1.85 1.36
N ALA A 269 23.73 2.72 0.61
CA ALA A 269 24.11 3.05 -0.77
C ALA A 269 25.06 4.24 -0.82
N ASN A 270 26.07 4.25 0.03
CA ASN A 270 27.05 5.32 0.12
C ASN A 270 26.43 6.70 0.44
N HIS A 271 25.44 6.72 1.36
CA HIS A 271 24.68 7.91 1.78
C HIS A 271 23.94 8.61 0.62
N LEU A 272 23.46 7.82 -0.35
CA LEU A 272 22.77 8.32 -1.54
C LEU A 272 21.49 9.05 -1.15
N LEU A 273 21.30 10.21 -1.76
CA LEU A 273 20.03 10.94 -1.79
C LEU A 273 19.37 10.79 -3.16
N ARG A 274 18.04 10.66 -3.15
CA ARG A 274 17.20 10.75 -4.33
C ARG A 274 16.11 11.79 -4.07
N LEU A 275 15.82 12.61 -5.07
CA LEU A 275 14.84 13.68 -4.97
C LEU A 275 13.84 13.61 -6.13
N TYR A 276 12.56 13.60 -5.81
CA TYR A 276 11.47 13.58 -6.77
C TYR A 276 10.51 14.74 -6.54
N LYS A 277 10.00 15.37 -7.61
CA LYS A 277 8.92 16.34 -7.54
C LYS A 277 7.59 15.60 -7.70
N VAL A 278 7.12 14.97 -6.63
CA VAL A 278 5.95 14.07 -6.66
C VAL A 278 4.64 14.75 -7.03
N SER A 279 4.57 16.08 -6.92
CA SER A 279 3.44 16.87 -7.40
C SER A 279 3.30 16.90 -8.94
N GLU A 280 4.39 16.65 -9.68
CA GLU A 280 4.43 16.68 -11.14
C GLU A 280 4.85 15.31 -11.73
N ASP A 281 5.59 14.51 -10.97
CA ASP A 281 6.04 13.16 -11.32
C ASP A 281 5.51 12.13 -10.31
N PRO A 282 4.23 11.79 -10.37
CA PRO A 282 3.61 10.83 -9.44
C PRO A 282 4.12 9.40 -9.59
N HIS A 283 4.90 9.11 -10.64
CA HIS A 283 5.54 7.82 -10.84
C HIS A 283 7.00 7.79 -10.37
N GLU A 284 7.51 8.93 -9.88
CA GLU A 284 8.89 9.05 -9.36
C GLU A 284 9.94 8.56 -10.37
N THR A 285 9.75 8.90 -11.64
CA THR A 285 10.60 8.48 -12.77
C THR A 285 11.88 9.29 -12.88
N THR A 286 11.85 10.56 -12.47
CA THR A 286 12.92 11.54 -12.66
C THR A 286 13.56 11.89 -11.33
N ASP A 287 14.71 11.28 -11.07
CA ASP A 287 15.54 11.63 -9.91
C ASP A 287 16.30 12.92 -10.18
N LEU A 288 15.84 14.01 -9.56
CA LEU A 288 16.40 15.35 -9.74
C LEU A 288 17.87 15.47 -9.27
N MET A 289 18.29 14.63 -8.30
CA MET A 289 19.69 14.62 -7.87
C MET A 289 20.66 14.27 -9.01
N LYS A 290 20.20 13.56 -10.03
CA LYS A 290 21.03 13.23 -11.21
C LYS A 290 21.27 14.42 -12.13
N SER A 291 20.32 15.32 -12.25
CA SER A 291 20.46 16.55 -13.04
C SER A 291 21.27 17.62 -12.30
N GLY A 292 21.19 17.62 -10.97
CA GLY A 292 21.92 18.57 -10.12
C GLY A 292 21.48 20.03 -10.30
N GLY A 293 22.37 20.92 -9.93
CA GLY A 293 22.21 22.36 -10.07
C GLY A 293 21.73 23.06 -8.79
N PRO A 294 21.94 24.40 -8.69
CA PRO A 294 21.73 25.15 -7.44
C PRO A 294 20.30 25.05 -6.92
N ALA A 295 19.29 25.05 -7.79
CA ALA A 295 17.88 24.96 -7.38
C ALA A 295 17.54 23.60 -6.78
N VAL A 296 18.02 22.50 -7.38
CA VAL A 296 17.85 21.14 -6.88
C VAL A 296 18.55 20.99 -5.53
N GLU A 297 19.76 21.49 -5.41
CA GLU A 297 20.55 21.43 -4.19
C GLU A 297 19.90 22.22 -3.04
N ALA A 298 19.31 23.37 -3.33
CA ALA A 298 18.55 24.15 -2.33
C ALA A 298 17.35 23.38 -1.79
N VAL A 299 16.56 22.71 -2.67
CA VAL A 299 15.43 21.87 -2.26
C VAL A 299 15.93 20.68 -1.44
N ALA A 300 16.94 19.96 -1.92
CA ALA A 300 17.51 18.82 -1.22
C ALA A 300 18.04 19.18 0.17
N THR A 301 18.70 20.35 0.30
CA THR A 301 19.22 20.85 1.59
C THR A 301 18.09 21.17 2.56
N ARG A 302 17.05 21.84 2.09
CA ARG A 302 15.87 22.16 2.91
C ARG A 302 15.18 20.89 3.41
N LEU A 303 14.93 19.93 2.53
CA LEU A 303 14.29 18.66 2.89
C LEU A 303 15.18 17.79 3.78
N TRP A 304 16.49 17.82 3.58
CA TRP A 304 17.43 17.14 4.47
C TRP A 304 17.37 17.67 5.90
N LYS A 305 17.37 19.01 6.06
CA LYS A 305 17.20 19.64 7.37
C LYS A 305 15.85 19.24 8.00
N ARG A 306 14.77 19.27 7.21
CA ARG A 306 13.44 18.87 7.68
C ARG A 306 13.41 17.39 8.09
N LEU A 307 14.07 16.51 7.31
CA LEU A 307 14.20 15.08 7.65
C LEU A 307 14.87 14.88 9.01
N GLN A 308 15.94 15.61 9.30
CA GLN A 308 16.66 15.52 10.58
C GLN A 308 15.79 16.01 11.75
N GLU A 309 15.08 17.12 11.59
CA GLU A 309 14.16 17.67 12.59
C GLU A 309 13.03 16.68 12.94
N VAL A 310 12.38 16.16 11.89
CA VAL A 310 11.26 15.22 12.04
C VAL A 310 11.71 13.88 12.61
N GLN A 311 12.84 13.38 12.18
CA GLN A 311 13.43 12.15 12.71
C GLN A 311 13.58 12.23 14.24
N GLY A 312 14.08 13.36 14.77
CA GLY A 312 14.20 13.60 16.19
C GLY A 312 12.84 13.60 16.92
N GLN A 313 11.79 14.15 16.30
CA GLN A 313 10.43 14.16 16.86
C GLN A 313 9.86 12.73 16.99
N PHE A 314 10.19 11.83 16.06
CA PHE A 314 9.76 10.43 16.10
C PHE A 314 10.69 9.53 16.95
N GLY A 315 11.71 10.07 17.61
CA GLY A 315 12.65 9.28 18.41
C GLY A 315 13.49 8.31 17.59
N ASP A 316 13.62 8.52 16.29
CA ASP A 316 14.42 7.65 15.40
C ASP A 316 15.91 7.99 15.54
N THR A 317 16.70 7.03 15.97
CA THR A 317 18.11 7.19 16.33
C THR A 317 19.10 6.88 15.21
N LEU A 318 18.62 6.61 13.98
CA LEU A 318 19.52 6.36 12.86
C LEU A 318 20.40 7.59 12.58
N ARG A 319 21.71 7.41 12.60
CA ARG A 319 22.63 8.50 12.26
C ARG A 319 22.51 8.86 10.77
N LEU A 320 22.10 10.10 10.51
CA LEU A 320 22.01 10.66 9.16
C LEU A 320 23.31 11.36 8.78
N GLU A 321 23.88 10.98 7.66
CA GLU A 321 25.10 11.57 7.13
C GLU A 321 24.89 11.96 5.66
N ARG A 322 25.12 13.23 5.33
CA ARG A 322 25.08 13.71 3.96
C ARG A 322 26.50 13.88 3.46
N LYS A 323 26.83 13.19 2.37
CA LYS A 323 28.07 13.48 1.66
C LYS A 323 27.95 14.81 0.94
N LYS A 324 29.02 15.61 1.02
CA LYS A 324 29.15 16.88 0.29
C LYS A 324 29.38 16.62 -1.20
#